data_0bc0ca5fcc0dca518ab25af419475e1b
#
_entry.id   0bc0ca5fcc0dca518ab25af419475e1b
#
_cell.length_a   1.000
_cell.length_b   1.000
_cell.length_c   1.000
_cell.angle_alpha   90.00
_cell.angle_beta   90.00
_cell.angle_gamma   90.00
#
_symmetry.space_group_name_H-M   'P 1'
#
loop_
_entity.id
_entity.type
_entity.pdbx_description
1 polymer ?
#
loop_
_entity_poly.entity_id
_entity_poly.type
_entity_poly.pdbx_seq_one_letter_code
_entity_poly.pdbx_strand_id
1 'polypeptide(L)'
;MLKITRAAKGKVIFTLSGRMDAENLAELITLLSSEANGRRITLDLKDLTLVDQDAVSFLGRREADKIQLKNCPAYVREWITRERDQN
;
A
#
# COMPACT_ATOMS: atom_id res chain seq x y z
N MET A 1 -2.09 11.85 8.87
CA MET A 1 -2.45 10.68 9.68
C MET A 1 -3.05 9.60 8.79
N LEU A 2 -2.59 8.37 8.90
CA LEU A 2 -3.07 7.26 8.10
C LEU A 2 -4.04 6.41 8.91
N LYS A 3 -5.20 6.16 8.35
CA LYS A 3 -6.17 5.24 8.95
C LYS A 3 -6.13 3.93 8.18
N ILE A 4 -5.98 2.82 8.89
CA ILE A 4 -5.89 1.50 8.30
C ILE A 4 -7.04 0.66 8.82
N THR A 5 -7.83 0.11 7.90
CA THR A 5 -8.95 -0.78 8.23
C THR A 5 -8.68 -2.15 7.61
N ARG A 6 -8.84 -3.21 8.39
CA ARG A 6 -8.58 -4.58 7.94
C ARG A 6 -9.90 -5.33 7.75
N ALA A 7 -10.01 -6.03 6.65
CA ALA A 7 -11.11 -6.95 6.40
C ALA A 7 -10.54 -8.27 5.88
N ALA A 8 -11.06 -9.39 6.37
CA ALA A 8 -10.61 -10.72 5.94
C ALA A 8 -11.79 -11.55 5.48
N LYS A 9 -11.81 -11.86 4.17
CA LYS A 9 -12.84 -12.73 3.56
C LYS A 9 -12.15 -13.58 2.50
N GLY A 10 -11.47 -14.66 2.94
CA GLY A 10 -10.67 -15.49 2.05
C GLY A 10 -9.34 -14.86 1.68
N LYS A 11 -9.31 -13.55 1.52
CA LYS A 11 -8.10 -12.74 1.35
C LYS A 11 -8.14 -11.61 2.37
N VAL A 12 -7.00 -11.00 2.63
CA VAL A 12 -6.92 -9.88 3.57
C VAL A 12 -6.88 -8.58 2.79
N ILE A 13 -7.77 -7.65 3.12
CA ILE A 13 -7.83 -6.33 2.49
C ILE A 13 -7.57 -5.27 3.55
N PHE A 14 -6.54 -4.46 3.32
CA PHE A 14 -6.29 -3.27 4.13
C PHE A 14 -6.76 -2.06 3.36
N THR A 15 -7.74 -1.35 3.89
CA THR A 15 -8.19 -0.08 3.32
C THR A 15 -7.39 1.04 3.96
N LEU A 16 -6.68 1.80 3.16
CA LEU A 16 -5.84 2.89 3.62
C LEU A 16 -6.51 4.21 3.32
N SER A 17 -6.59 5.08 4.33
CA SER A 17 -7.32 6.34 4.22
C SER A 17 -6.49 7.46 4.81
N GLY A 18 -6.49 8.61 4.16
CA GLY A 18 -5.82 9.80 4.62
C GLY A 18 -4.42 9.97 4.03
N ARG A 19 -3.47 10.33 4.88
CA ARG A 19 -2.11 10.66 4.47
C ARG A 19 -1.16 9.51 4.75
N MET A 20 -0.47 9.07 3.71
CA MET A 20 0.51 7.99 3.82
C MET A 20 1.90 8.57 3.63
N ASP A 21 2.72 8.53 4.68
CA ASP A 21 4.08 9.05 4.65
C ASP A 21 5.02 8.12 5.40
N ALA A 22 6.31 8.50 5.45
CA ALA A 22 7.34 7.65 6.05
C ALA A 22 7.05 7.30 7.51
N GLU A 23 6.42 8.19 8.25
CA GLU A 23 6.11 7.94 9.66
C GLU A 23 5.08 6.84 9.84
N ASN A 24 4.16 6.73 8.88
CA ASN A 24 3.08 5.75 8.94
C ASN A 24 3.47 4.39 8.37
N LEU A 25 4.55 4.31 7.61
CA LEU A 25 4.95 3.07 6.96
C LEU A 25 5.33 1.98 7.94
N ALA A 26 5.95 2.35 9.06
CA ALA A 26 6.37 1.36 10.06
C ALA A 26 5.18 0.57 10.58
N GLU A 27 4.06 1.24 10.86
CA GLU A 27 2.84 0.59 11.32
C GLU A 27 2.29 -0.37 10.25
N LEU A 28 2.23 0.09 9.02
CA LEU A 28 1.73 -0.73 7.93
C LEU A 28 2.62 -1.94 7.69
N ILE A 29 3.93 -1.77 7.73
CA ILE A 29 4.88 -2.88 7.58
C ILE A 29 4.64 -3.92 8.66
N THR A 30 4.44 -3.49 9.90
CA THR A 30 4.17 -4.41 11.01
C THR A 30 2.90 -5.20 10.77
N LEU A 31 1.83 -4.54 10.32
CA LEU A 31 0.57 -5.21 10.02
C LEU A 31 0.71 -6.22 8.89
N LEU A 32 1.44 -5.86 7.83
CA LEU A 32 1.65 -6.78 6.71
C LEU A 32 2.48 -7.98 7.13
N SER A 33 3.47 -7.79 7.99
CA SER A 33 4.29 -8.88 8.51
C SER A 33 3.47 -9.87 9.32
N SER A 34 2.46 -9.38 10.03
CA SER A 34 1.57 -10.22 10.83
C SER A 34 0.68 -11.12 9.96
N GLU A 35 0.52 -10.79 8.69
CA GLU A 35 -0.31 -11.55 7.75
C GLU A 35 0.50 -12.51 6.89
N ALA A 36 1.71 -12.85 7.29
CA ALA A 36 2.63 -13.66 6.49
C ALA A 36 2.27 -15.15 6.48
N ASN A 37 1.00 -15.48 6.30
CA ASN A 37 0.50 -16.86 6.33
C ASN A 37 0.15 -17.39 4.94
N GLY A 38 0.72 -16.83 3.90
CA GLY A 38 0.42 -17.25 2.54
C GLY A 38 -0.90 -16.75 2.00
N ARG A 39 -1.64 -15.95 2.76
CA ARG A 39 -2.87 -15.35 2.28
C ARG A 39 -2.59 -14.22 1.31
N ARG A 40 -3.48 -14.04 0.35
CA ARG A 40 -3.40 -12.91 -0.56
C ARG A 40 -3.71 -11.63 0.19
N ILE A 41 -2.89 -10.61 -0.03
CA ILE A 41 -3.07 -9.31 0.59
C ILE A 41 -3.40 -8.30 -0.50
N THR A 42 -4.41 -7.48 -0.24
CA THR A 42 -4.80 -6.38 -1.13
C THR A 42 -4.76 -5.09 -0.33
N LEU A 43 -4.17 -4.05 -0.91
CA LEU A 43 -4.20 -2.71 -0.34
C LEU A 43 -5.18 -1.88 -1.16
N ASP A 44 -6.26 -1.42 -0.52
CA ASP A 44 -7.25 -0.57 -1.17
C ASP A 44 -6.87 0.89 -0.91
N LEU A 45 -6.57 1.61 -1.97
CA LEU A 45 -6.02 2.95 -1.90
C LEU A 45 -7.02 4.04 -2.27
N LYS A 46 -8.29 3.69 -2.38
CA LYS A 46 -9.30 4.64 -2.88
C LYS A 46 -9.44 5.92 -2.04
N ASP A 47 -9.20 5.81 -0.74
CA ASP A 47 -9.38 6.93 0.18
C ASP A 47 -8.07 7.62 0.57
N LEU A 48 -6.97 7.31 -0.10
CA LEU A 48 -5.72 8.02 0.13
C LEU A 48 -5.82 9.44 -0.41
N THR A 49 -5.45 10.41 0.42
CA THR A 49 -5.48 11.83 0.04
C THR A 49 -4.11 12.36 -0.32
N LEU A 50 -3.07 11.84 0.32
CA LEU A 50 -1.68 12.27 0.09
C LEU A 50 -0.73 11.10 0.25
N VAL A 51 0.28 11.04 -0.61
CA VAL A 51 1.40 10.10 -0.47
C VAL A 51 2.69 10.87 -0.69
N ASP A 52 3.76 10.46 -0.02
CA ASP A 52 5.09 11.00 -0.28
C ASP A 52 5.93 9.99 -1.06
N GLN A 53 7.17 10.36 -1.36
CA GLN A 53 8.05 9.50 -2.14
C GLN A 53 8.31 8.16 -1.45
N ASP A 54 8.49 8.17 -0.14
CA ASP A 54 8.73 6.92 0.60
C ASP A 54 7.52 6.00 0.53
N ALA A 55 6.30 6.56 0.60
CA ALA A 55 5.07 5.79 0.46
C ALA A 55 4.96 5.18 -0.93
N VAL A 56 5.28 5.96 -1.97
CA VAL A 56 5.23 5.47 -3.35
C VAL A 56 6.24 4.33 -3.55
N SER A 57 7.45 4.48 -3.05
CA SER A 57 8.48 3.43 -3.14
C SER A 57 8.03 2.17 -2.43
N PHE A 58 7.42 2.32 -1.25
CA PHE A 58 6.88 1.19 -0.50
C PHE A 58 5.80 0.45 -1.29
N LEU A 59 4.84 1.19 -1.85
CA LEU A 59 3.76 0.59 -2.62
C LEU A 59 4.30 -0.17 -3.85
N GLY A 60 5.27 0.40 -4.53
CA GLY A 60 5.89 -0.26 -5.67
C GLY A 60 6.57 -1.56 -5.29
N ARG A 61 7.28 -1.59 -4.16
CA ARG A 61 7.93 -2.80 -3.66
C ARG A 61 6.92 -3.85 -3.26
N ARG A 62 5.83 -3.45 -2.61
CA ARG A 62 4.79 -4.41 -2.19
C ARG A 62 4.10 -5.02 -3.39
N GLU A 63 3.86 -4.23 -4.42
CA GLU A 63 3.29 -4.76 -5.66
C GLU A 63 4.22 -5.80 -6.29
N ALA A 64 5.52 -5.57 -6.26
CA ALA A 64 6.50 -6.54 -6.74
C ALA A 64 6.50 -7.82 -5.90
N ASP A 65 6.10 -7.73 -4.63
CA ASP A 65 5.99 -8.88 -3.73
C ASP A 65 4.62 -9.57 -3.84
N LYS A 66 3.87 -9.31 -4.90
CA LYS A 66 2.57 -9.91 -5.20
C LYS A 66 1.44 -9.41 -4.31
N ILE A 67 1.60 -8.29 -3.65
CA ILE A 67 0.50 -7.62 -2.96
C ILE A 67 -0.26 -6.81 -4.00
N GLN A 68 -1.57 -7.01 -4.07
CA GLN A 68 -2.39 -6.32 -5.05
C GLN A 68 -2.74 -4.91 -4.58
N LEU A 69 -2.60 -3.92 -5.46
CA LEU A 69 -3.05 -2.56 -5.19
C LEU A 69 -4.39 -2.35 -5.88
N LYS A 70 -5.42 -2.00 -5.09
CA LYS A 70 -6.76 -1.80 -5.60
C LYS A 70 -7.13 -0.33 -5.52
N ASN A 71 -7.84 0.16 -6.53
CA ASN A 71 -8.28 1.56 -6.59
C ASN A 71 -7.13 2.56 -6.45
N CYS A 72 -5.98 2.22 -7.03
CA CYS A 72 -4.81 3.09 -6.96
C CYS A 72 -5.08 4.39 -7.72
N PRO A 73 -4.97 5.55 -7.08
CA PRO A 73 -5.14 6.82 -7.78
C PRO A 73 -4.18 6.93 -8.96
N ALA A 74 -4.64 7.56 -10.04
CA ALA A 74 -3.84 7.63 -11.28
C ALA A 74 -2.48 8.26 -11.04
N TYR A 75 -2.39 9.32 -10.23
CA TYR A 75 -1.11 9.98 -9.98
C TYR A 75 -0.13 9.08 -9.20
N VAL A 76 -0.66 8.24 -8.32
CA VAL A 76 0.17 7.29 -7.57
C VAL A 76 0.69 6.20 -8.51
N ARG A 77 -0.18 5.67 -9.36
CA ARG A 77 0.21 4.66 -10.35
C ARG A 77 1.28 5.18 -11.30
N GLU A 78 1.11 6.39 -11.77
CA GLU A 78 2.09 7.02 -12.64
C GLU A 78 3.42 7.22 -11.93
N TRP A 79 3.38 7.64 -10.67
CA TRP A 79 4.58 7.85 -9.87
C TRP A 79 5.33 6.53 -9.65
N ILE A 80 4.61 5.45 -9.32
CA ILE A 80 5.21 4.12 -9.16
C ILE A 80 5.91 3.70 -10.44
N THR A 81 5.25 3.90 -11.58
CA THR A 81 5.81 3.55 -12.89
C THR A 81 7.10 4.32 -13.16
N ARG A 82 7.11 5.61 -12.87
CA ARG A 82 8.31 6.43 -13.06
C ARG A 82 9.47 5.94 -12.20
N GLU A 83 9.22 5.58 -10.96
CA GLU A 83 10.28 5.10 -10.08
C GLU A 83 10.87 3.79 -10.60
N ARG A 84 10.06 2.90 -11.12
CA ARG A 84 10.54 1.65 -11.72
C ARG A 84 11.41 1.91 -12.93
N ASP A 85 11.02 2.86 -13.76
CA ASP A 85 11.74 3.18 -14.99
C ASP A 85 13.09 3.84 -14.74
N GLN A 86 13.32 4.38 -13.55
CA GLN A 86 14.58 5.03 -13.19
C GLN A 86 15.65 4.05 -12.73
N ASN A 87 15.31 2.81 -12.60
CA ASN A 87 16.26 1.75 -12.24
C ASN A 87 16.63 0.93 -13.47
#